data_8be64d5a9a7faa63b40a4341136dcf44
#
_entry.id   8be64d5a9a7faa63b40a4341136dcf44
#
_cell.length_a   1.000
_cell.length_b   1.000
_cell.length_c   1.000
_cell.angle_alpha   90.00
_cell.angle_beta   90.00
_cell.angle_gamma   90.00
#
_symmetry.space_group_name_H-M   'P 1'
#
loop_
_entity.id
_entity.type
_entity.pdbx_description
1 polymer ?
#
loop_
_entity_poly.entity_id
_entity_poly.type
_entity_poly.pdbx_seq_one_letter_code
_entity_poly.pdbx_strand_id
1 'polypeptide(L)'
;MKASNGMGTIFKLKGKRRKPYIVRGPAVLTEKGYFQPLLGSFETKKEAEIFRIAYFNQNKDLVDEEVEKPLTPENKKDKKEKILFEDLYNIWLKNKKPSKLTLRNLTTHFNNSKKLHKLDIKTINGIILQNILNEANLSKGTLRNLKSFWKQIFDFAILNDFCQKDYVTFLKLPLEEKGKKTSDRNRIFTTEDLQKLWNNLYNDEKDRFKIIDVILVHCYTGLRPNELLNIKIENVNLKEKYIDITKSKTKSGIRRLPIPSKIFELIKKRYDKEKEFLFTRYDGYKLLYDTYDYQFREVMNDLEIDYHTTHDCRHTFATLLSNAEIDKEIIIKLTGHSSYKITSEKYIHKVLEDYRNAIDKI
;
A
#
# COMPACT_ATOMS: atom_id res chain seq x y z
N MET A 1 15.12 -37.17 -9.35
CA MET A 1 15.57 -37.04 -10.75
C MET A 1 16.61 -35.94 -10.83
N LYS A 2 17.79 -36.17 -11.38
CA LYS A 2 18.76 -35.13 -11.72
C LYS A 2 18.17 -34.29 -12.86
N ALA A 3 18.19 -32.96 -12.72
CA ALA A 3 17.76 -32.05 -13.79
C ALA A 3 18.69 -32.23 -15.01
N SER A 4 18.12 -32.17 -16.22
CA SER A 4 18.91 -32.14 -17.45
C SER A 4 19.86 -30.95 -17.46
N ASN A 5 21.06 -31.12 -18.04
CA ASN A 5 22.04 -30.04 -18.16
C ASN A 5 21.41 -28.83 -18.88
N GLY A 6 21.64 -27.62 -18.36
CA GLY A 6 21.15 -26.36 -18.94
C GLY A 6 19.89 -25.77 -18.31
N MET A 7 19.10 -26.53 -17.53
CA MET A 7 17.80 -26.04 -16.96
C MET A 7 17.91 -25.38 -15.59
N GLY A 8 19.06 -24.85 -15.19
CA GLY A 8 19.21 -24.17 -13.91
C GLY A 8 18.97 -25.07 -12.68
N THR A 9 18.97 -24.49 -11.50
CA THR A 9 18.86 -25.25 -10.23
C THR A 9 17.86 -24.63 -9.27
N ILE A 10 17.27 -25.46 -8.40
CA ILE A 10 16.38 -25.02 -7.33
C ILE A 10 17.05 -25.31 -5.98
N PHE A 11 17.14 -24.29 -5.14
CA PHE A 11 17.70 -24.39 -3.78
C PHE A 11 16.66 -24.01 -2.73
N LYS A 12 16.73 -24.67 -1.57
CA LYS A 12 15.99 -24.25 -0.38
C LYS A 12 16.91 -23.46 0.54
N LEU A 13 16.59 -22.21 0.81
CA LEU A 13 17.31 -21.37 1.76
C LEU A 13 17.01 -21.80 3.19
N LYS A 14 18.03 -21.80 4.06
CA LYS A 14 17.87 -22.10 5.48
C LYS A 14 17.18 -20.95 6.23
N GLY A 15 16.46 -21.29 7.32
CA GLY A 15 15.75 -20.34 8.19
C GLY A 15 14.27 -20.14 7.84
N LYS A 16 13.53 -19.46 8.73
CA LYS A 16 12.09 -19.16 8.55
C LYS A 16 11.91 -18.02 7.53
N ARG A 17 11.71 -18.35 6.26
CA ARG A 17 11.50 -17.42 5.16
C ARG A 17 10.14 -17.65 4.52
N ARG A 18 9.46 -16.58 4.11
CA ARG A 18 8.17 -16.68 3.40
C ARG A 18 8.30 -17.38 2.04
N LYS A 19 9.41 -17.16 1.33
CA LYS A 19 9.72 -17.76 0.03
C LYS A 19 11.09 -18.44 0.08
N PRO A 20 11.17 -19.66 0.64
CA PRO A 20 12.44 -20.33 0.88
C PRO A 20 13.03 -20.98 -0.37
N TYR A 21 12.25 -21.21 -1.44
CA TYR A 21 12.75 -21.86 -2.64
C TYR A 21 13.14 -20.83 -3.68
N ILE A 22 14.40 -20.90 -4.13
CA ILE A 22 14.96 -20.02 -5.17
C ILE A 22 15.28 -20.82 -6.42
N VAL A 23 15.01 -20.25 -7.58
CA VAL A 23 15.39 -20.77 -8.87
C VAL A 23 16.56 -19.96 -9.39
N ARG A 24 17.64 -20.64 -9.76
CA ARG A 24 18.80 -20.04 -10.41
C ARG A 24 18.94 -20.59 -11.84
N GLY A 25 19.35 -19.72 -12.74
CA GLY A 25 19.65 -20.07 -14.13
C GLY A 25 20.87 -20.99 -14.27
N PRO A 26 21.23 -21.35 -15.54
CA PRO A 26 22.45 -22.04 -15.83
C PRO A 26 23.66 -21.27 -15.31
N ALA A 27 24.73 -22.00 -15.02
CA ALA A 27 25.99 -21.38 -14.66
C ALA A 27 26.60 -20.71 -15.88
N VAL A 28 26.84 -19.41 -15.80
CA VAL A 28 27.54 -18.63 -16.84
C VAL A 28 28.94 -18.35 -16.34
N LEU A 29 29.94 -18.57 -17.19
CA LEU A 29 31.34 -18.26 -16.86
C LEU A 29 31.54 -16.73 -16.94
N THR A 30 31.98 -16.14 -15.85
CA THR A 30 32.34 -14.71 -15.77
C THR A 30 33.82 -14.56 -15.44
N GLU A 31 34.40 -13.38 -15.58
CA GLU A 31 35.79 -13.10 -15.21
C GLU A 31 36.12 -13.44 -13.74
N LYS A 32 35.11 -13.60 -12.88
CA LYS A 32 35.25 -13.96 -11.46
C LYS A 32 34.87 -15.41 -11.15
N GLY A 33 34.70 -16.25 -12.18
CA GLY A 33 34.29 -17.64 -12.05
C GLY A 33 32.83 -17.88 -12.46
N TYR A 34 32.31 -19.07 -12.15
CA TYR A 34 30.95 -19.45 -12.52
C TYR A 34 29.92 -18.71 -11.68
N PHE A 35 28.98 -18.06 -12.34
CA PHE A 35 27.85 -17.35 -11.74
C PHE A 35 26.51 -17.97 -12.20
N GLN A 36 25.57 -18.15 -11.26
CA GLN A 36 24.22 -18.60 -11.56
C GLN A 36 23.21 -17.48 -11.25
N PRO A 37 22.58 -16.88 -12.28
CA PRO A 37 21.63 -15.79 -12.07
C PRO A 37 20.40 -16.27 -11.28
N LEU A 38 19.91 -15.44 -10.35
CA LEU A 38 18.67 -15.67 -9.62
C LEU A 38 17.48 -15.34 -10.53
N LEU A 39 16.64 -16.32 -10.85
CA LEU A 39 15.47 -16.15 -11.69
C LEU A 39 14.18 -15.87 -10.90
N GLY A 40 14.07 -16.36 -9.66
CA GLY A 40 12.90 -16.12 -8.82
C GLY A 40 12.96 -16.79 -7.45
N SER A 41 12.01 -16.43 -6.55
CA SER A 41 11.84 -17.05 -5.24
C SER A 41 10.38 -17.38 -4.96
N PHE A 42 10.10 -18.55 -4.35
CA PHE A 42 8.78 -19.18 -4.27
C PHE A 42 8.50 -19.73 -2.86
N GLU A 43 7.23 -19.86 -2.53
CA GLU A 43 6.79 -20.37 -1.22
C GLU A 43 6.93 -21.90 -1.17
N THR A 44 6.67 -22.58 -2.29
CA THR A 44 6.74 -24.03 -2.40
C THR A 44 7.74 -24.49 -3.46
N LYS A 45 8.26 -25.70 -3.28
CA LYS A 45 9.15 -26.36 -4.27
C LYS A 45 8.42 -26.58 -5.60
N LYS A 46 7.13 -26.90 -5.54
CA LYS A 46 6.30 -27.15 -6.72
C LYS A 46 6.13 -25.90 -7.59
N GLU A 47 5.90 -24.74 -6.98
CA GLU A 47 5.85 -23.45 -7.69
C GLU A 47 7.19 -23.11 -8.35
N ALA A 48 8.29 -23.34 -7.64
CA ALA A 48 9.64 -23.14 -8.20
C ALA A 48 9.91 -24.06 -9.40
N GLU A 49 9.44 -25.31 -9.36
CA GLU A 49 9.57 -26.28 -10.47
C GLU A 49 8.73 -25.87 -11.68
N ILE A 50 7.48 -25.48 -11.48
CA ILE A 50 6.57 -24.99 -12.54
C ILE A 50 7.18 -23.75 -13.21
N PHE A 51 7.62 -22.78 -12.41
CA PHE A 51 8.25 -21.57 -12.93
C PHE A 51 9.50 -21.90 -13.76
N ARG A 52 10.39 -22.78 -13.26
CA ARG A 52 11.60 -23.19 -13.97
C ARG A 52 11.28 -23.79 -15.33
N ILE A 53 10.33 -24.73 -15.38
CA ILE A 53 9.92 -25.39 -16.65
C ILE A 53 9.33 -24.35 -17.61
N ALA A 54 8.44 -23.47 -17.15
CA ALA A 54 7.84 -22.43 -17.97
C ALA A 54 8.88 -21.45 -18.51
N TYR A 55 9.81 -21.02 -17.68
CA TYR A 55 10.87 -20.08 -18.04
C TYR A 55 11.77 -20.64 -19.16
N PHE A 56 12.23 -21.88 -19.04
CA PHE A 56 13.11 -22.50 -20.04
C PHE A 56 12.36 -22.96 -21.28
N ASN A 57 11.05 -23.25 -21.20
CA ASN A 57 10.23 -23.52 -22.38
C ASN A 57 9.95 -22.27 -23.22
N GLN A 58 9.80 -21.09 -22.57
CA GLN A 58 9.60 -19.81 -23.26
C GLN A 58 10.90 -19.22 -23.85
N ASN A 59 12.06 -19.65 -23.34
CA ASN A 59 13.37 -19.12 -23.73
C ASN A 59 14.24 -20.23 -24.34
N LYS A 60 13.65 -21.14 -25.11
CA LYS A 60 14.39 -22.23 -25.79
C LYS A 60 15.52 -21.72 -26.67
N ASP A 61 15.34 -20.56 -27.29
CA ASP A 61 16.31 -19.96 -28.20
C ASP A 61 17.59 -19.42 -27.51
N LEU A 62 17.60 -19.35 -26.17
CA LEU A 62 18.78 -18.95 -25.38
C LEU A 62 19.71 -20.13 -25.01
N VAL A 63 19.35 -21.37 -25.37
CA VAL A 63 20.08 -22.58 -24.97
C VAL A 63 20.97 -23.14 -26.10
N ASP A 64 20.75 -22.74 -27.37
CA ASP A 64 21.38 -23.32 -28.55
C ASP A 64 22.42 -22.40 -29.24
N GLU A 65 22.87 -21.31 -28.63
CA GLU A 65 24.02 -20.58 -29.16
C GLU A 65 25.30 -21.31 -28.80
N GLU A 66 25.88 -21.96 -29.85
CA GLU A 66 27.19 -22.59 -29.82
C GLU A 66 28.28 -21.62 -29.34
N VAL A 67 29.06 -22.07 -28.37
CA VAL A 67 30.23 -21.37 -27.86
C VAL A 67 31.27 -21.24 -28.95
N GLU A 68 31.30 -20.11 -29.66
CA GLU A 68 32.44 -19.77 -30.51
C GLU A 68 33.68 -19.56 -29.63
N LYS A 69 34.80 -20.16 -30.11
CA LYS A 69 36.11 -20.12 -29.45
C LYS A 69 36.59 -18.67 -29.21
N PRO A 70 37.27 -18.40 -28.09
CA PRO A 70 37.69 -17.07 -27.74
C PRO A 70 38.75 -16.53 -28.71
N LEU A 71 38.45 -15.43 -29.39
CA LEU A 71 39.42 -14.57 -30.02
C LEU A 71 40.23 -13.86 -28.91
N THR A 72 41.56 -13.80 -29.08
CA THR A 72 42.53 -13.16 -28.21
C THR A 72 42.16 -11.74 -27.79
N PRO A 73 42.47 -11.32 -26.58
CA PRO A 73 42.01 -10.03 -26.06
C PRO A 73 42.78 -8.85 -26.68
N GLU A 74 42.20 -8.21 -27.66
CA GLU A 74 42.58 -6.84 -27.95
C GLU A 74 41.97 -5.91 -26.88
N ASN A 75 42.87 -5.12 -26.25
CA ASN A 75 42.56 -4.11 -25.25
C ASN A 75 41.54 -3.09 -25.75
N LYS A 76 40.25 -3.39 -25.63
CA LYS A 76 39.21 -2.37 -25.56
C LYS A 76 38.96 -2.09 -24.09
N LYS A 77 39.47 -0.98 -23.59
CA LYS A 77 38.99 -0.34 -22.36
C LYS A 77 37.48 -0.11 -22.53
N ASP A 78 36.67 -1.04 -22.03
CA ASP A 78 35.23 -0.86 -21.89
C ASP A 78 35.02 0.41 -21.07
N LYS A 79 34.69 1.51 -21.74
CA LYS A 79 33.98 2.62 -21.13
C LYS A 79 32.62 2.04 -20.71
N LYS A 80 32.55 1.41 -19.52
CA LYS A 80 31.26 1.08 -18.87
C LYS A 80 30.49 2.37 -18.81
N GLU A 81 29.45 2.50 -19.63
CA GLU A 81 28.66 3.72 -19.73
C GLU A 81 28.21 4.14 -18.33
N LYS A 82 28.50 5.40 -18.02
CA LYS A 82 28.10 6.05 -16.78
C LYS A 82 26.57 6.14 -16.80
N ILE A 83 25.89 5.52 -15.84
CA ILE A 83 24.46 5.65 -15.70
C ILE A 83 24.14 6.55 -14.52
N LEU A 84 23.44 7.64 -14.78
CA LEU A 84 23.04 8.58 -13.74
C LEU A 84 21.84 8.06 -12.95
N PHE A 85 21.71 8.47 -11.71
CA PHE A 85 20.56 8.10 -10.87
C PHE A 85 19.22 8.49 -11.54
N GLU A 86 19.15 9.64 -12.22
CA GLU A 86 17.94 10.07 -12.94
C GLU A 86 17.62 9.19 -14.14
N ASP A 87 18.62 8.72 -14.89
CA ASP A 87 18.41 7.81 -16.02
C ASP A 87 17.94 6.46 -15.53
N LEU A 88 18.55 5.95 -14.47
CA LEU A 88 18.14 4.72 -13.82
C LEU A 88 16.69 4.78 -13.27
N TYR A 89 16.32 5.93 -12.65
CA TYR A 89 14.93 6.15 -12.21
C TYR A 89 13.96 6.08 -13.38
N ASN A 90 14.29 6.71 -14.52
CA ASN A 90 13.43 6.72 -15.70
C ASN A 90 13.26 5.31 -16.29
N ILE A 91 14.35 4.52 -16.36
CA ILE A 91 14.30 3.13 -16.80
C ILE A 91 13.43 2.29 -15.85
N TRP A 92 13.65 2.40 -14.54
CA TRP A 92 12.88 1.70 -13.52
C TRP A 92 11.39 2.06 -13.57
N LEU A 93 11.06 3.35 -13.74
CA LEU A 93 9.69 3.84 -13.78
C LEU A 93 8.91 3.28 -14.98
N LYS A 94 9.55 3.19 -16.18
CA LYS A 94 8.95 2.58 -17.37
C LYS A 94 8.56 1.13 -17.12
N ASN A 95 9.40 0.38 -16.40
CA ASN A 95 9.14 -1.03 -16.07
C ASN A 95 8.06 -1.18 -14.98
N LYS A 96 7.88 -0.21 -14.10
CA LYS A 96 6.97 -0.30 -12.95
C LYS A 96 5.51 -0.07 -13.30
N LYS A 97 5.19 0.73 -14.32
CA LYS A 97 3.82 1.14 -14.73
C LYS A 97 2.91 1.52 -13.55
N PRO A 98 3.27 2.52 -12.75
CA PRO A 98 2.53 2.87 -11.54
C PRO A 98 1.18 3.51 -11.85
N SER A 99 0.22 3.43 -10.90
CA SER A 99 -1.00 4.25 -10.94
C SER A 99 -0.68 5.74 -10.82
N LYS A 100 -1.59 6.63 -11.23
CA LYS A 100 -1.41 8.10 -11.16
C LYS A 100 -1.01 8.58 -9.75
N LEU A 101 -1.66 8.06 -8.70
CA LEU A 101 -1.35 8.41 -7.31
C LEU A 101 0.04 7.91 -6.90
N THR A 102 0.38 6.68 -7.28
CA THR A 102 1.72 6.12 -7.02
C THR A 102 2.79 6.93 -7.73
N LEU A 103 2.54 7.31 -8.98
CA LEU A 103 3.47 8.15 -9.76
C LEU A 103 3.73 9.49 -9.06
N ARG A 104 2.67 10.19 -8.60
CA ARG A 104 2.81 11.44 -7.84
C ARG A 104 3.73 11.28 -6.62
N ASN A 105 3.54 10.21 -5.84
CA ASN A 105 4.37 9.92 -4.67
C ASN A 105 5.82 9.62 -5.06
N LEU A 106 6.05 8.82 -6.10
CA LEU A 106 7.38 8.51 -6.61
C LEU A 106 8.10 9.77 -7.12
N THR A 107 7.39 10.65 -7.84
CA THR A 107 7.92 11.94 -8.28
C THR A 107 8.32 12.82 -7.10
N THR A 108 7.53 12.85 -6.02
CA THR A 108 7.89 13.59 -4.80
C THR A 108 9.18 13.04 -4.18
N HIS A 109 9.33 11.71 -4.08
CA HIS A 109 10.55 11.10 -3.54
C HIS A 109 11.75 11.30 -4.47
N PHE A 110 11.55 11.25 -5.78
CA PHE A 110 12.57 11.59 -6.76
C PHE A 110 13.04 13.04 -6.58
N ASN A 111 12.11 14.01 -6.49
CA ASN A 111 12.44 15.40 -6.23
C ASN A 111 13.20 15.61 -4.89
N ASN A 112 12.87 14.87 -3.85
CA ASN A 112 13.62 14.90 -2.59
C ASN A 112 15.01 14.27 -2.70
N SER A 113 15.32 13.62 -3.83
CA SER A 113 16.61 13.00 -4.15
C SER A 113 17.47 13.86 -5.09
N LYS A 114 17.21 15.17 -5.26
CA LYS A 114 17.90 16.05 -6.25
C LYS A 114 19.43 15.95 -6.19
N LYS A 115 20.01 15.79 -4.99
CA LYS A 115 21.46 15.65 -4.81
C LYS A 115 22.04 14.38 -5.45
N LEU A 116 21.20 13.38 -5.77
CA LEU A 116 21.61 12.13 -6.42
C LEU A 116 21.48 12.19 -7.95
N HIS A 117 20.60 13.01 -8.52
CA HIS A 117 20.18 12.94 -9.92
C HIS A 117 21.33 12.82 -10.89
N LYS A 118 22.36 13.67 -10.74
CA LYS A 118 23.52 13.76 -11.63
C LYS A 118 24.70 12.88 -11.20
N LEU A 119 24.54 12.06 -10.17
CA LEU A 119 25.58 11.13 -9.74
C LEU A 119 25.46 9.80 -10.50
N ASP A 120 26.62 9.22 -10.85
CA ASP A 120 26.68 7.85 -11.33
C ASP A 120 26.23 6.90 -10.21
N ILE A 121 25.32 5.98 -10.49
CA ILE A 121 24.79 5.02 -9.52
C ILE A 121 25.89 4.25 -8.81
N LYS A 122 27.03 4.00 -9.48
CA LYS A 122 28.19 3.28 -8.92
C LYS A 122 28.95 4.10 -7.89
N THR A 123 28.85 5.43 -7.95
CA THR A 123 29.54 6.35 -7.01
C THR A 123 28.72 6.67 -5.78
N ILE A 124 27.42 6.39 -5.81
CA ILE A 124 26.52 6.62 -4.67
C ILE A 124 26.81 5.56 -3.60
N ASN A 125 27.24 6.02 -2.45
CA ASN A 125 27.57 5.18 -1.29
C ASN A 125 26.72 5.51 -0.06
N GLY A 126 26.89 4.74 1.02
CA GLY A 126 26.13 4.92 2.26
C GLY A 126 26.32 6.27 2.92
N ILE A 127 27.51 6.90 2.81
CA ILE A 127 27.79 8.22 3.38
C ILE A 127 26.95 9.29 2.68
N ILE A 128 26.95 9.30 1.35
CA ILE A 128 26.16 10.26 0.56
C ILE A 128 24.67 10.14 0.89
N LEU A 129 24.16 8.92 0.91
CA LEU A 129 22.74 8.66 1.20
C LEU A 129 22.37 9.06 2.65
N GLN A 130 23.25 8.73 3.62
CA GLN A 130 23.03 9.07 5.03
C GLN A 130 23.05 10.59 5.26
N ASN A 131 23.97 11.31 4.62
CA ASN A 131 24.04 12.76 4.71
C ASN A 131 22.76 13.42 4.17
N ILE A 132 22.23 12.94 3.04
CA ILE A 132 20.96 13.44 2.51
C ILE A 132 19.80 13.22 3.49
N LEU A 133 19.72 12.05 4.15
CA LEU A 133 18.71 11.79 5.16
C LEU A 133 18.85 12.71 6.38
N ASN A 134 20.08 12.96 6.83
CA ASN A 134 20.34 13.77 8.01
C ASN A 134 20.06 15.26 7.77
N GLU A 135 20.34 15.75 6.56
CA GLU A 135 20.15 17.16 6.18
C GLU A 135 18.72 17.47 5.72
N ALA A 136 17.93 16.44 5.38
CA ALA A 136 16.59 16.65 4.88
C ALA A 136 15.65 17.13 5.99
N ASN A 137 15.07 18.32 5.83
CA ASN A 137 14.02 18.84 6.72
C ASN A 137 12.66 18.21 6.39
N LEU A 138 12.53 16.89 6.61
CA LEU A 138 11.36 16.10 6.29
C LEU A 138 10.90 15.32 7.53
N SER A 139 9.60 15.04 7.61
CA SER A 139 9.07 14.18 8.68
C SER A 139 9.69 12.78 8.63
N LYS A 140 9.82 12.11 9.78
CA LYS A 140 10.35 10.74 9.87
C LYS A 140 9.58 9.76 8.98
N GLY A 141 8.26 9.95 8.82
CA GLY A 141 7.43 9.17 7.90
C GLY A 141 7.86 9.36 6.45
N THR A 142 8.09 10.61 6.04
CA THR A 142 8.57 10.95 4.70
C THR A 142 9.98 10.40 4.45
N LEU A 143 10.89 10.51 5.44
CA LEU A 143 12.24 9.94 5.35
C LEU A 143 12.22 8.41 5.23
N ARG A 144 11.31 7.73 5.95
CA ARG A 144 11.11 6.27 5.82
C ARG A 144 10.66 5.91 4.41
N ASN A 145 9.73 6.66 3.83
CA ASN A 145 9.25 6.45 2.48
C ASN A 145 10.34 6.75 1.44
N LEU A 146 11.14 7.79 1.65
CA LEU A 146 12.30 8.12 0.81
C LEU A 146 13.34 7.00 0.84
N LYS A 147 13.70 6.48 2.02
CA LYS A 147 14.57 5.30 2.14
C LYS A 147 13.99 4.09 1.41
N SER A 148 12.68 3.83 1.53
CA SER A 148 12.00 2.74 0.81
C SER A 148 12.00 2.95 -0.70
N PHE A 149 11.89 4.18 -1.19
CA PHE A 149 12.02 4.53 -2.60
C PHE A 149 13.43 4.24 -3.11
N TRP A 150 14.48 4.70 -2.42
CA TRP A 150 15.87 4.39 -2.79
C TRP A 150 16.11 2.88 -2.81
N LYS A 151 15.59 2.15 -1.82
CA LYS A 151 15.73 0.68 -1.78
C LYS A 151 15.20 0.04 -3.05
N GLN A 152 14.06 0.46 -3.56
CA GLN A 152 13.49 -0.07 -4.81
C GLN A 152 14.37 0.26 -6.03
N ILE A 153 14.97 1.46 -6.09
CA ILE A 153 15.88 1.84 -7.18
C ILE A 153 17.17 1.03 -7.11
N PHE A 154 17.77 0.89 -5.91
CA PHE A 154 19.01 0.11 -5.73
C PHE A 154 18.78 -1.38 -5.97
N ASP A 155 17.65 -1.95 -5.55
CA ASP A 155 17.31 -3.34 -5.85
C ASP A 155 17.21 -3.58 -7.36
N PHE A 156 16.59 -2.63 -8.08
CA PHE A 156 16.53 -2.67 -9.54
C PHE A 156 17.93 -2.52 -10.17
N ALA A 157 18.76 -1.62 -9.64
CA ALA A 157 20.12 -1.41 -10.12
C ALA A 157 21.00 -2.66 -9.94
N ILE A 158 20.88 -3.33 -8.80
CA ILE A 158 21.63 -4.56 -8.52
C ILE A 158 21.12 -5.71 -9.39
N LEU A 159 19.80 -5.81 -9.56
CA LEU A 159 19.19 -6.86 -10.39
C LEU A 159 19.64 -6.79 -11.85
N ASN A 160 19.95 -5.58 -12.35
CA ASN A 160 20.37 -5.31 -13.72
C ASN A 160 21.87 -4.96 -13.84
N ASP A 161 22.70 -5.31 -12.87
CA ASP A 161 24.16 -5.15 -12.87
C ASP A 161 24.66 -3.68 -13.03
N PHE A 162 23.80 -2.68 -12.76
CA PHE A 162 24.19 -1.27 -12.78
C PHE A 162 25.03 -0.89 -11.55
N CYS A 163 24.81 -1.55 -10.40
CA CYS A 163 25.67 -1.46 -9.22
C CYS A 163 25.74 -2.80 -8.49
N GLN A 164 26.73 -2.95 -7.58
CA GLN A 164 26.99 -4.23 -6.91
C GLN A 164 26.56 -4.27 -5.45
N LYS A 165 26.33 -3.11 -4.81
CA LYS A 165 26.13 -3.03 -3.36
C LYS A 165 24.83 -2.29 -3.02
N ASP A 166 24.11 -2.85 -2.05
CA ASP A 166 23.00 -2.18 -1.40
C ASP A 166 23.48 -1.45 -0.14
N TYR A 167 23.59 -0.16 -0.24
CA TYR A 167 23.90 0.71 0.90
C TYR A 167 22.65 1.14 1.67
N VAL A 168 21.47 1.08 1.04
CA VAL A 168 20.23 1.64 1.57
C VAL A 168 19.73 0.86 2.78
N THR A 169 19.90 -0.46 2.80
CA THR A 169 19.44 -1.30 3.92
C THR A 169 20.02 -0.86 5.24
N PHE A 170 21.29 -0.44 5.28
CA PHE A 170 22.03 -0.09 6.50
C PHE A 170 21.84 1.37 6.96
N LEU A 171 21.16 2.22 6.17
CA LEU A 171 20.89 3.60 6.55
C LEU A 171 20.03 3.68 7.81
N LYS A 172 20.36 4.64 8.67
CA LYS A 172 19.60 4.95 9.88
C LYS A 172 18.79 6.21 9.67
N LEU A 173 17.53 6.19 10.10
CA LEU A 173 16.75 7.42 10.13
C LEU A 173 17.25 8.33 11.24
N PRO A 174 17.31 9.65 11.02
CA PRO A 174 17.66 10.60 12.07
C PRO A 174 16.79 10.40 13.30
N LEU A 175 17.40 10.59 14.49
CA LEU A 175 16.66 10.59 15.75
C LEU A 175 15.72 11.79 15.74
N GLU A 176 14.50 11.61 16.24
CA GLU A 176 13.60 12.74 16.46
C GLU A 176 14.19 13.62 17.56
N GLU A 177 14.27 14.92 17.32
CA GLU A 177 14.56 15.89 18.40
C GLU A 177 13.48 15.72 19.48
N LYS A 178 13.92 15.46 20.72
CA LYS A 178 13.03 15.41 21.87
C LYS A 178 12.30 16.75 21.98
N GLY A 179 11.01 16.78 21.66
CA GLY A 179 10.19 17.99 21.74
C GLY A 179 9.37 18.36 20.50
N LYS A 180 9.68 17.83 19.30
CA LYS A 180 8.70 17.88 18.20
C LYS A 180 7.61 16.87 18.51
N LYS A 181 6.46 17.36 19.03
CA LYS A 181 5.24 16.55 19.19
C LYS A 181 5.01 15.85 17.83
N THR A 182 5.22 14.54 17.79
CA THR A 182 4.58 13.72 16.75
C THR A 182 3.11 14.07 16.86
N SER A 183 2.55 14.67 15.81
CA SER A 183 1.09 14.91 15.77
C SER A 183 0.43 13.60 16.21
N ASP A 184 -0.41 13.65 17.23
CA ASP A 184 -1.13 12.48 17.72
C ASP A 184 -1.77 11.77 16.54
N ARG A 185 -1.17 10.65 16.11
CA ARG A 185 -1.55 9.97 14.87
C ARG A 185 -2.86 9.20 14.99
N ASN A 186 -3.41 9.15 16.20
CA ASN A 186 -4.65 8.42 16.51
C ASN A 186 -5.67 9.39 17.12
N ARG A 187 -5.94 10.48 16.40
CA ARG A 187 -7.07 11.34 16.78
C ARG A 187 -8.36 10.57 16.59
N ILE A 188 -9.26 10.74 17.50
CA ILE A 188 -10.63 10.19 17.47
C ILE A 188 -11.60 11.31 17.75
N PHE A 189 -12.77 11.25 17.17
CA PHE A 189 -13.87 12.11 17.54
C PHE A 189 -14.30 11.78 18.97
N THR A 190 -14.39 12.80 19.80
CA THR A 190 -14.93 12.66 21.17
C THR A 190 -16.45 12.46 21.12
N THR A 191 -17.04 12.12 22.24
CA THR A 191 -18.51 12.05 22.35
C THR A 191 -19.14 13.41 22.05
N GLU A 192 -18.51 14.49 22.50
CA GLU A 192 -18.94 15.87 22.27
C GLU A 192 -18.86 16.23 20.78
N ASP A 193 -17.81 15.84 20.08
CA ASP A 193 -17.67 16.08 18.65
C ASP A 193 -18.75 15.36 17.85
N LEU A 194 -18.99 14.07 18.16
CA LEU A 194 -20.07 13.31 17.56
C LEU A 194 -21.44 13.93 17.85
N GLN A 195 -21.66 14.44 19.08
CA GLN A 195 -22.89 15.11 19.43
C GLN A 195 -23.08 16.43 18.66
N LYS A 196 -22.01 17.21 18.45
CA LYS A 196 -22.04 18.41 17.60
C LYS A 196 -22.46 18.07 16.17
N LEU A 197 -21.93 16.98 15.61
CA LEU A 197 -22.33 16.50 14.27
C LEU A 197 -23.83 16.12 14.24
N TRP A 198 -24.31 15.34 15.21
CA TRP A 198 -25.71 14.96 15.29
C TRP A 198 -26.66 16.14 15.46
N ASN A 199 -26.32 17.11 16.30
CA ASN A 199 -27.17 18.28 16.57
C ASN A 199 -27.27 19.23 15.38
N ASN A 200 -26.26 19.21 14.48
CA ASN A 200 -26.23 20.08 13.30
C ASN A 200 -26.54 19.31 11.99
N LEU A 201 -26.98 18.07 12.10
CA LEU A 201 -27.40 17.28 10.95
C LEU A 201 -28.58 17.97 10.24
N TYR A 202 -28.41 18.29 8.96
CA TYR A 202 -29.36 19.04 8.11
C TYR A 202 -29.61 20.48 8.53
N ASN A 203 -28.77 21.06 9.36
CA ASN A 203 -28.79 22.49 9.63
C ASN A 203 -28.25 23.24 8.39
N ASP A 204 -29.08 24.11 7.80
CA ASP A 204 -28.72 24.80 6.55
C ASP A 204 -27.51 25.74 6.69
N GLU A 205 -27.26 26.29 7.87
CA GLU A 205 -26.12 27.17 8.14
C GLU A 205 -24.82 26.38 8.36
N LYS A 206 -24.88 25.30 9.16
CA LYS A 206 -23.71 24.51 9.61
C LYS A 206 -23.41 23.32 8.70
N ASP A 207 -24.42 22.74 8.05
CA ASP A 207 -24.25 21.65 7.07
C ASP A 207 -24.46 22.17 5.62
N ARG A 208 -23.83 23.32 5.32
CA ARG A 208 -23.93 23.99 4.01
C ARG A 208 -23.55 23.09 2.81
N PHE A 209 -22.71 22.09 3.04
CA PHE A 209 -22.32 21.12 2.01
C PHE A 209 -23.19 19.86 2.00
N LYS A 210 -24.12 19.72 2.96
CA LYS A 210 -24.98 18.55 3.12
C LYS A 210 -24.20 17.22 3.18
N ILE A 211 -23.13 17.19 4.01
CA ILE A 211 -22.25 16.04 4.18
C ILE A 211 -22.09 15.59 5.63
N ILE A 212 -22.74 16.22 6.60
CA ILE A 212 -22.62 15.79 8.01
C ILE A 212 -23.11 14.35 8.17
N ASP A 213 -24.16 13.95 7.46
CA ASP A 213 -24.63 12.57 7.41
C ASP A 213 -23.58 11.60 6.83
N VAL A 214 -22.81 12.03 5.82
CA VAL A 214 -21.70 11.23 5.25
C VAL A 214 -20.58 11.06 6.27
N ILE A 215 -20.26 12.12 7.05
CA ILE A 215 -19.26 12.08 8.12
C ILE A 215 -19.71 11.13 9.22
N LEU A 216 -20.97 11.21 9.66
CA LEU A 216 -21.54 10.29 10.65
C LEU A 216 -21.51 8.83 10.16
N VAL A 217 -21.97 8.57 8.94
CA VAL A 217 -21.86 7.23 8.34
C VAL A 217 -20.41 6.76 8.34
N HIS A 218 -19.46 7.64 8.04
CA HIS A 218 -18.02 7.30 8.06
C HIS A 218 -17.54 6.93 9.46
N CYS A 219 -17.94 7.70 10.49
CA CYS A 219 -17.58 7.43 11.90
C CYS A 219 -18.21 6.14 12.44
N TYR A 220 -19.38 5.73 11.96
CA TYR A 220 -20.09 4.53 12.45
C TYR A 220 -19.93 3.31 11.54
N THR A 221 -19.18 3.39 10.46
CA THR A 221 -18.85 2.25 9.58
C THR A 221 -17.37 1.93 9.54
N GLY A 222 -16.52 2.88 9.88
CA GLY A 222 -15.07 2.74 9.85
C GLY A 222 -14.50 2.37 8.48
N LEU A 223 -15.22 2.65 7.41
CA LEU A 223 -14.75 2.43 6.04
C LEU A 223 -13.51 3.28 5.75
N ARG A 224 -12.67 2.85 4.80
CA ARG A 224 -11.67 3.79 4.27
C ARG A 224 -12.39 4.86 3.44
N PRO A 225 -11.89 6.11 3.38
CA PRO A 225 -12.58 7.17 2.63
C PRO A 225 -12.93 6.76 1.20
N ASN A 226 -12.02 6.09 0.50
CA ASN A 226 -12.29 5.59 -0.85
C ASN A 226 -13.27 4.40 -0.89
N GLU A 227 -13.37 3.58 0.15
CA GLU A 227 -14.39 2.54 0.25
C GLU A 227 -15.76 3.18 0.39
N LEU A 228 -15.92 4.14 1.33
CA LEU A 228 -17.14 4.91 1.55
C LEU A 228 -17.66 5.57 0.27
N LEU A 229 -16.80 6.38 -0.38
CA LEU A 229 -17.18 7.17 -1.56
C LEU A 229 -17.39 6.34 -2.83
N ASN A 230 -17.02 5.06 -2.82
CA ASN A 230 -17.25 4.13 -3.92
C ASN A 230 -18.37 3.11 -3.65
N ILE A 231 -19.18 3.30 -2.59
CA ILE A 231 -20.36 2.48 -2.36
C ILE A 231 -21.35 2.72 -3.51
N LYS A 232 -21.64 1.67 -4.27
CA LYS A 232 -22.68 1.70 -5.29
C LYS A 232 -24.03 1.33 -4.68
N ILE A 233 -25.10 1.86 -5.24
CA ILE A 233 -26.47 1.54 -4.81
C ILE A 233 -26.74 0.05 -4.90
N GLU A 234 -26.27 -0.63 -5.93
CA GLU A 234 -26.39 -2.09 -6.11
C GLU A 234 -25.79 -2.93 -4.98
N ASN A 235 -24.81 -2.37 -4.25
CA ASN A 235 -24.14 -3.04 -3.14
C ASN A 235 -24.78 -2.76 -1.77
N VAL A 236 -25.87 -2.01 -1.71
CA VAL A 236 -26.61 -1.68 -0.49
C VAL A 236 -27.88 -2.50 -0.40
N ASN A 237 -27.99 -3.33 0.62
CA ASN A 237 -29.21 -4.08 0.89
C ASN A 237 -29.92 -3.51 2.12
N LEU A 238 -30.93 -2.68 1.89
CA LEU A 238 -31.72 -2.05 2.97
C LEU A 238 -32.58 -3.04 3.73
N LYS A 239 -33.08 -4.12 3.07
CA LYS A 239 -33.91 -5.15 3.71
C LYS A 239 -33.10 -5.94 4.73
N GLU A 240 -31.92 -6.40 4.33
CA GLU A 240 -30.99 -7.18 5.16
C GLU A 240 -29.99 -6.31 5.91
N LYS A 241 -30.10 -4.97 5.79
CA LYS A 241 -29.26 -3.97 6.49
C LYS A 241 -27.76 -4.26 6.40
N TYR A 242 -27.21 -4.36 5.19
CA TYR A 242 -25.77 -4.48 4.96
C TYR A 242 -25.29 -3.75 3.72
N ILE A 243 -23.99 -3.53 3.63
CA ILE A 243 -23.27 -2.99 2.48
C ILE A 243 -22.18 -3.99 2.08
N ASP A 244 -22.11 -4.36 0.81
CA ASP A 244 -21.03 -5.16 0.27
C ASP A 244 -19.90 -4.27 -0.23
N ILE A 245 -18.72 -4.37 0.40
CA ILE A 245 -17.52 -3.68 -0.04
C ILE A 245 -16.80 -4.58 -1.04
N THR A 246 -17.02 -4.32 -2.33
CA THR A 246 -16.55 -5.15 -3.45
C THR A 246 -15.18 -4.74 -3.96
N LYS A 247 -14.70 -3.51 -3.67
CA LYS A 247 -13.40 -2.99 -4.06
C LYS A 247 -12.68 -2.35 -2.88
N SER A 248 -11.46 -2.79 -2.62
CA SER A 248 -10.60 -2.23 -1.59
C SER A 248 -9.11 -2.33 -1.99
N LYS A 249 -8.24 -1.53 -1.35
CA LYS A 249 -6.79 -1.56 -1.54
C LYS A 249 -6.16 -2.92 -1.16
N THR A 250 -6.81 -3.68 -0.28
CA THR A 250 -6.34 -4.99 0.22
C THR A 250 -7.42 -6.03 0.09
N LYS A 251 -7.06 -7.32 -0.05
CA LYS A 251 -8.03 -8.43 -0.09
C LYS A 251 -8.92 -8.48 1.16
N SER A 252 -8.35 -8.19 2.34
CA SER A 252 -9.08 -8.11 3.62
C SER A 252 -10.07 -6.96 3.71
N GLY A 253 -10.00 -6.00 2.81
CA GLY A 253 -10.95 -4.90 2.72
C GLY A 253 -12.25 -5.29 2.02
N ILE A 254 -12.27 -6.36 1.22
CA ILE A 254 -13.48 -6.90 0.58
C ILE A 254 -14.26 -7.66 1.67
N ARG A 255 -15.45 -7.17 1.99
CA ARG A 255 -16.26 -7.71 3.10
C ARG A 255 -17.69 -7.24 3.01
N ARG A 256 -18.58 -7.97 3.68
CA ARG A 256 -19.94 -7.51 3.98
C ARG A 256 -19.92 -6.77 5.32
N LEU A 257 -20.44 -5.56 5.34
CA LEU A 257 -20.52 -4.70 6.52
C LEU A 257 -22.00 -4.50 6.90
N PRO A 258 -22.44 -4.90 8.10
CA PRO A 258 -23.77 -4.57 8.60
C PRO A 258 -23.91 -3.04 8.72
N ILE A 259 -25.13 -2.55 8.51
CA ILE A 259 -25.45 -1.14 8.72
C ILE A 259 -25.89 -0.97 10.18
N PRO A 260 -25.19 -0.18 11.02
CA PRO A 260 -25.62 0.11 12.37
C PRO A 260 -27.01 0.76 12.39
N SER A 261 -27.85 0.36 13.34
CA SER A 261 -29.22 0.89 13.48
C SER A 261 -29.22 2.41 13.62
N LYS A 262 -28.21 2.95 14.31
CA LYS A 262 -28.03 4.40 14.55
C LYS A 262 -27.94 5.27 13.28
N ILE A 263 -27.34 4.74 12.21
CA ILE A 263 -27.14 5.47 10.94
C ILE A 263 -28.00 4.93 9.79
N PHE A 264 -28.88 3.97 10.08
CA PHE A 264 -29.69 3.32 9.03
C PHE A 264 -30.55 4.31 8.25
N GLU A 265 -31.22 5.25 8.95
CA GLU A 265 -32.06 6.25 8.30
C GLU A 265 -31.24 7.25 7.46
N LEU A 266 -29.97 7.53 7.81
CA LEU A 266 -29.08 8.36 7.00
C LEU A 266 -28.77 7.69 5.68
N ILE A 267 -28.47 6.40 5.71
CA ILE A 267 -28.20 5.60 4.51
C ILE A 267 -29.47 5.47 3.65
N LYS A 268 -30.61 5.19 4.28
CA LYS A 268 -31.90 5.07 3.61
C LYS A 268 -32.29 6.36 2.89
N LYS A 269 -32.05 7.54 3.50
CA LYS A 269 -32.31 8.85 2.89
C LYS A 269 -31.45 9.11 1.66
N ARG A 270 -30.20 8.61 1.66
CA ARG A 270 -29.27 8.71 0.51
C ARG A 270 -29.51 7.66 -0.57
N TYR A 271 -30.25 6.59 -0.25
CA TYR A 271 -30.50 5.49 -1.18
C TYR A 271 -31.49 5.90 -2.26
N ASP A 272 -31.00 6.01 -3.48
CA ASP A 272 -31.79 6.34 -4.67
C ASP A 272 -31.41 5.38 -5.81
N LYS A 273 -32.36 4.59 -6.28
CA LYS A 273 -32.15 3.56 -7.31
C LYS A 273 -31.73 4.13 -8.67
N GLU A 274 -32.05 5.39 -8.93
CA GLU A 274 -31.68 6.09 -10.18
C GLU A 274 -30.19 6.53 -10.16
N LYS A 275 -29.51 6.46 -9.02
CA LYS A 275 -28.13 6.85 -8.89
C LYS A 275 -27.20 5.63 -8.92
N GLU A 276 -25.97 5.84 -9.40
CA GLU A 276 -24.94 4.79 -9.38
C GLU A 276 -24.31 4.66 -7.98
N PHE A 277 -24.05 5.81 -7.31
CA PHE A 277 -23.33 5.86 -6.03
C PHE A 277 -24.22 6.35 -4.89
N LEU A 278 -24.03 5.77 -3.69
CA LEU A 278 -24.79 6.14 -2.49
C LEU A 278 -24.52 7.59 -2.08
N PHE A 279 -23.26 8.02 -2.15
CA PHE A 279 -22.85 9.37 -1.78
C PHE A 279 -22.53 10.20 -3.00
N THR A 280 -23.46 11.11 -3.31
CA THR A 280 -23.37 12.07 -4.40
C THR A 280 -23.33 13.48 -3.86
N ARG A 281 -22.81 14.39 -4.65
CA ARG A 281 -22.95 15.83 -4.45
C ARG A 281 -24.42 16.24 -4.67
N TYR A 282 -24.74 17.50 -4.29
CA TYR A 282 -26.10 18.07 -4.50
C TYR A 282 -26.52 18.09 -5.99
N ASP A 283 -25.54 18.18 -6.91
CA ASP A 283 -25.74 18.17 -8.36
C ASP A 283 -25.89 16.73 -8.94
N GLY A 284 -25.94 15.72 -8.09
CA GLY A 284 -26.12 14.30 -8.49
C GLY A 284 -24.82 13.59 -8.90
N TYR A 285 -23.73 14.31 -9.12
CA TYR A 285 -22.45 13.68 -9.45
C TYR A 285 -21.83 12.99 -8.24
N LYS A 286 -20.98 11.98 -8.51
CA LYS A 286 -20.23 11.27 -7.48
C LYS A 286 -19.43 12.23 -6.59
N LEU A 287 -19.50 12.03 -5.29
CA LEU A 287 -18.65 12.76 -4.33
C LEU A 287 -17.21 12.21 -4.41
N LEU A 288 -16.29 13.02 -4.91
CA LEU A 288 -14.88 12.67 -5.04
C LEU A 288 -14.13 12.91 -3.73
N TYR A 289 -13.01 12.18 -3.54
CA TYR A 289 -12.22 12.28 -2.31
C TYR A 289 -11.74 13.71 -1.99
N ASP A 290 -11.17 14.41 -2.98
CA ASP A 290 -10.64 15.76 -2.75
C ASP A 290 -11.76 16.75 -2.36
N THR A 291 -12.95 16.60 -2.94
CA THR A 291 -14.13 17.39 -2.58
C THR A 291 -14.62 17.05 -1.17
N TYR A 292 -14.72 15.75 -0.84
CA TYR A 292 -15.12 15.29 0.49
C TYR A 292 -14.13 15.76 1.57
N ASP A 293 -12.83 15.63 1.35
CA ASP A 293 -11.78 16.02 2.28
C ASP A 293 -11.77 17.57 2.53
N TYR A 294 -12.02 18.35 1.47
CA TYR A 294 -12.19 19.80 1.59
C TYR A 294 -13.43 20.14 2.44
N GLN A 295 -14.60 19.61 2.05
CA GLN A 295 -15.87 19.88 2.74
C GLN A 295 -15.85 19.37 4.18
N PHE A 296 -15.21 18.24 4.43
CA PHE A 296 -15.01 17.70 5.78
C PHE A 296 -14.28 18.69 6.68
N ARG A 297 -13.17 19.28 6.19
CA ARG A 297 -12.42 20.30 6.99
C ARG A 297 -13.26 21.54 7.25
N GLU A 298 -14.01 22.00 6.27
CA GLU A 298 -14.91 23.13 6.45
C GLU A 298 -15.97 22.85 7.51
N VAL A 299 -16.58 21.66 7.49
CA VAL A 299 -17.54 21.26 8.55
C VAL A 299 -16.88 21.22 9.93
N MET A 300 -15.63 20.72 10.06
CA MET A 300 -14.90 20.76 11.33
C MET A 300 -14.73 22.19 11.83
N ASN A 301 -14.35 23.12 10.95
CA ASN A 301 -14.21 24.54 11.27
C ASN A 301 -15.56 25.17 11.67
N ASP A 302 -16.62 24.94 10.87
CA ASP A 302 -17.95 25.50 11.10
C ASP A 302 -18.58 25.04 12.43
N LEU A 303 -18.23 23.84 12.90
CA LEU A 303 -18.71 23.25 14.14
C LEU A 303 -17.74 23.45 15.33
N GLU A 304 -16.63 24.16 15.12
CA GLU A 304 -15.59 24.34 16.14
C GLU A 304 -15.14 22.99 16.73
N ILE A 305 -14.93 22.02 15.85
CA ILE A 305 -14.34 20.73 16.17
C ILE A 305 -12.84 20.80 15.84
N ASP A 306 -12.01 20.29 16.74
CA ASP A 306 -10.57 20.22 16.53
C ASP A 306 -10.20 19.55 15.20
N TYR A 307 -8.98 19.85 14.72
CA TYR A 307 -8.50 19.30 13.45
C TYR A 307 -8.55 17.77 13.41
N HIS A 308 -9.36 17.26 12.52
CA HIS A 308 -9.43 15.84 12.15
C HIS A 308 -9.14 15.62 10.68
N THR A 309 -8.77 14.41 10.35
CA THR A 309 -8.70 13.89 8.98
C THR A 309 -9.83 12.90 8.73
N THR A 310 -10.18 12.65 7.48
CA THR A 310 -11.19 11.64 7.12
C THR A 310 -10.82 10.22 7.60
N HIS A 311 -9.53 9.95 7.87
CA HIS A 311 -9.08 8.69 8.46
C HIS A 311 -9.41 8.55 9.95
N ASP A 312 -9.58 9.66 10.65
CA ASP A 312 -9.89 9.66 12.08
C ASP A 312 -11.31 9.13 12.35
N CYS A 313 -12.25 9.24 11.39
CA CYS A 313 -13.54 8.56 11.44
C CYS A 313 -13.38 7.04 11.65
N ARG A 314 -12.42 6.45 10.95
CA ARG A 314 -12.15 5.01 11.07
C ARG A 314 -11.45 4.66 12.40
N HIS A 315 -10.59 5.53 12.91
CA HIS A 315 -10.02 5.37 14.25
C HIS A 315 -11.11 5.46 15.32
N THR A 316 -12.04 6.42 15.16
CA THR A 316 -13.22 6.58 16.02
C THR A 316 -14.08 5.31 16.05
N PHE A 317 -14.41 4.75 14.88
CA PHE A 317 -15.17 3.50 14.80
C PHE A 317 -14.50 2.35 15.57
N ALA A 318 -13.19 2.15 15.33
CA ALA A 318 -12.44 1.11 16.03
C ALA A 318 -12.41 1.33 17.55
N THR A 319 -12.33 2.59 17.99
CA THR A 319 -12.35 2.96 19.42
C THR A 319 -13.74 2.78 20.02
N LEU A 320 -14.82 3.18 19.33
CA LEU A 320 -16.18 2.94 19.77
C LEU A 320 -16.45 1.46 20.01
N LEU A 321 -16.07 0.59 19.05
CA LEU A 321 -16.20 -0.86 19.21
C LEU A 321 -15.34 -1.40 20.38
N SER A 322 -14.13 -0.87 20.55
CA SER A 322 -13.26 -1.27 21.67
C SER A 322 -13.85 -0.87 23.02
N ASN A 323 -14.43 0.34 23.13
CA ASN A 323 -15.08 0.82 24.34
C ASN A 323 -16.37 0.06 24.66
N ALA A 324 -17.04 -0.47 23.62
CA ALA A 324 -18.18 -1.37 23.76
C ALA A 324 -17.77 -2.84 24.06
N GLU A 325 -16.49 -3.07 24.39
CA GLU A 325 -15.90 -4.37 24.71
C GLU A 325 -16.10 -5.44 23.63
N ILE A 326 -16.11 -5.01 22.37
CA ILE A 326 -16.20 -5.92 21.23
C ILE A 326 -14.87 -6.65 21.03
N ASP A 327 -14.98 -7.96 20.76
CA ASP A 327 -13.84 -8.82 20.47
C ASP A 327 -12.93 -8.23 19.37
N LYS A 328 -11.63 -8.21 19.62
CA LYS A 328 -10.63 -7.63 18.73
C LYS A 328 -10.65 -8.24 17.32
N GLU A 329 -10.97 -9.52 17.18
CA GLU A 329 -11.08 -10.18 15.89
C GLU A 329 -12.26 -9.65 15.08
N ILE A 330 -13.38 -9.35 15.75
CA ILE A 330 -14.55 -8.72 15.12
C ILE A 330 -14.18 -7.32 14.65
N ILE A 331 -13.52 -6.51 15.50
CA ILE A 331 -13.07 -5.16 15.13
C ILE A 331 -12.16 -5.20 13.90
N ILE A 332 -11.19 -6.13 13.85
CA ILE A 332 -10.28 -6.30 12.71
C ILE A 332 -11.06 -6.65 11.43
N LYS A 333 -12.03 -7.53 11.50
CA LYS A 333 -12.87 -7.94 10.36
C LYS A 333 -13.77 -6.80 9.89
N LEU A 334 -14.48 -6.11 10.79
CA LEU A 334 -15.32 -4.97 10.49
C LEU A 334 -14.52 -3.83 9.85
N THR A 335 -13.34 -3.54 10.38
CA THR A 335 -12.46 -2.51 9.81
C THR A 335 -11.72 -2.97 8.55
N GLY A 336 -11.56 -4.26 8.28
CA GLY A 336 -10.80 -4.79 7.14
C GLY A 336 -9.29 -4.49 7.24
N HIS A 337 -8.69 -4.64 8.42
CA HIS A 337 -7.25 -4.53 8.62
C HIS A 337 -6.54 -5.80 8.17
N SER A 338 -5.39 -5.65 7.47
CA SER A 338 -4.61 -6.78 6.95
C SER A 338 -3.59 -7.35 7.94
N SER A 339 -3.41 -6.74 9.09
CA SER A 339 -2.32 -7.02 10.03
C SER A 339 -2.68 -7.99 11.15
N TYR A 340 -3.39 -9.06 10.84
CA TYR A 340 -3.32 -10.27 11.64
C TYR A 340 -3.03 -11.43 10.70
N LYS A 341 -1.86 -12.06 10.86
CA LYS A 341 -1.59 -13.38 10.30
C LYS A 341 -2.56 -14.37 10.96
N ILE A 342 -3.78 -14.40 10.47
CA ILE A 342 -4.72 -15.45 10.87
C ILE A 342 -4.31 -16.71 10.13
N THR A 343 -3.53 -17.51 10.78
CA THR A 343 -3.47 -18.93 10.58
C THR A 343 -4.78 -19.54 11.12
N SER A 344 -5.91 -19.16 10.57
CA SER A 344 -7.17 -19.80 10.90
C SER A 344 -8.20 -19.63 9.82
N GLU A 345 -8.01 -20.38 8.72
CA GLU A 345 -9.12 -20.79 7.86
C GLU A 345 -10.20 -21.60 8.64
N LYS A 346 -9.98 -21.89 9.93
CA LYS A 346 -10.85 -22.71 10.78
C LYS A 346 -11.89 -21.93 11.61
N TYR A 347 -11.89 -20.58 11.61
CA TYR A 347 -12.85 -19.79 12.40
C TYR A 347 -13.74 -18.86 11.57
N ILE A 348 -14.12 -19.26 10.35
CA ILE A 348 -14.92 -18.44 9.41
C ILE A 348 -16.43 -18.48 9.69
N HIS A 349 -16.88 -18.93 10.84
CA HIS A 349 -18.31 -19.01 11.15
C HIS A 349 -18.81 -18.06 12.25
N LYS A 350 -18.17 -16.89 12.42
CA LYS A 350 -18.91 -15.79 13.06
C LYS A 350 -19.86 -15.22 12.02
N VAL A 351 -21.14 -15.51 12.21
CA VAL A 351 -22.24 -15.20 11.31
C VAL A 351 -22.40 -13.66 11.21
N LEU A 352 -22.95 -13.16 10.10
CA LEU A 352 -23.30 -11.73 9.93
C LEU A 352 -24.04 -11.15 11.14
N GLU A 353 -24.78 -11.99 11.89
CA GLU A 353 -25.48 -11.64 13.11
C GLU A 353 -24.54 -11.22 14.25
N ASP A 354 -23.39 -11.89 14.44
CA ASP A 354 -22.41 -11.48 15.44
C ASP A 354 -21.84 -10.09 15.14
N TYR A 355 -21.69 -9.77 13.85
CA TYR A 355 -21.23 -8.44 13.42
C TYR A 355 -22.32 -7.39 13.60
N ARG A 356 -23.60 -7.70 13.40
CA ARG A 356 -24.74 -6.82 13.71
C ARG A 356 -24.78 -6.50 15.19
N ASN A 357 -24.79 -7.53 16.03
CA ASN A 357 -24.81 -7.38 17.47
C ASN A 357 -23.62 -6.57 18.01
N ALA A 358 -22.46 -6.67 17.38
CA ALA A 358 -21.30 -5.89 17.74
C ALA A 358 -21.45 -4.41 17.32
N ILE A 359 -21.93 -4.14 16.09
CA ILE A 359 -21.98 -2.78 15.54
C ILE A 359 -23.14 -1.98 16.10
N ASP A 360 -24.22 -2.61 16.55
CA ASP A 360 -25.38 -1.96 17.16
C ASP A 360 -25.16 -1.54 18.63
N LYS A 361 -24.00 -1.92 19.23
CA LYS A 361 -23.58 -1.46 20.56
C LYS A 361 -22.99 -0.04 20.56
N ILE A 362 -22.73 0.56 19.40
CA ILE A 362 -22.11 1.88 19.25
C ILE A 362 -23.07 2.85 18.56
#